data_8d54c6a0df5f9fd754489b06cef7bab2
#
_entry.id   8d54c6a0df5f9fd754489b06cef7bab2
#
_cell.length_a   1.000
_cell.length_b   1.000
_cell.length_c   1.000
_cell.angle_alpha   90.00
_cell.angle_beta   90.00
_cell.angle_gamma   90.00
#
_symmetry.space_group_name_H-M   'P 1'
#
loop_
_entity.id
_entity.type
_entity.pdbx_description
1 polymer ?
#
loop_
_entity_poly.entity_id
_entity_poly.type
_entity_poly.pdbx_seq_one_letter_code
_entity_poly.pdbx_strand_id
1 'polypeptide(L)'
;MVQHWVTPSLPLDEKRAEQLPPPKLSTALLLDREPVMGSPEAPLTIVEFSDFECSYCRRFHSQVLSQLKQQYVSTGLVRFVHKDLPLPFHQQAKPAAAAARCAGEQNRYWEMYAALFDQQTCLTCKGATGIANELNFDMDRLQSCMQRGATVALINANISEANLHNIRATPTFVIGPTRDDGKHHGDIIEGAMPWLEFKALIDQQLSALKPF
;
A
#
# COMPACT_ATOMS: atom_id res chain seq x y z
N MET A 1 -7.77 -30.04 60.21
CA MET A 1 -6.72 -29.10 59.75
C MET A 1 -6.60 -29.24 58.23
N VAL A 2 -7.17 -28.27 57.46
CA VAL A 2 -7.08 -28.26 56.02
C VAL A 2 -6.01 -27.26 55.64
N GLN A 3 -4.91 -27.72 55.09
CA GLN A 3 -3.81 -26.85 54.61
C GLN A 3 -4.20 -26.23 53.30
N HIS A 4 -4.41 -24.93 53.25
CA HIS A 4 -4.54 -24.15 52.01
C HIS A 4 -3.13 -23.99 51.38
N TRP A 5 -2.96 -24.64 50.23
CA TRP A 5 -1.81 -24.39 49.36
C TRP A 5 -2.06 -23.07 48.63
N VAL A 6 -1.34 -22.02 49.01
CA VAL A 6 -1.27 -20.78 48.23
C VAL A 6 -0.20 -20.99 47.17
N THR A 7 -0.63 -21.13 45.93
CA THR A 7 0.28 -21.09 44.77
C THR A 7 0.79 -19.65 44.61
N PRO A 8 2.10 -19.42 44.57
CA PRO A 8 2.62 -18.08 44.23
C PRO A 8 2.24 -17.78 42.80
N SER A 9 1.45 -16.74 42.59
CA SER A 9 1.25 -16.15 41.29
C SER A 9 2.59 -15.55 40.84
N LEU A 10 3.19 -16.10 39.78
CA LEU A 10 4.31 -15.49 39.08
C LEU A 10 3.86 -14.13 38.55
N PRO A 11 4.63 -13.05 38.77
CA PRO A 11 4.33 -11.79 38.16
C PRO A 11 4.46 -11.99 36.64
N LEU A 12 3.36 -11.78 35.93
CA LEU A 12 3.36 -11.65 34.49
C LEU A 12 4.24 -10.44 34.15
N ASP A 13 5.39 -10.71 33.59
CA ASP A 13 6.31 -9.69 33.08
C ASP A 13 5.71 -9.14 31.78
N GLU A 14 4.66 -8.34 31.93
CA GLU A 14 3.92 -7.69 30.81
C GLU A 14 4.75 -6.62 30.10
N LYS A 15 6.02 -6.43 30.45
CA LYS A 15 6.86 -5.34 29.95
C LYS A 15 7.94 -5.77 28.96
N ARG A 16 7.91 -6.98 28.41
CA ARG A 16 8.91 -7.39 27.44
C ARG A 16 8.34 -8.25 26.31
N ALA A 17 7.28 -7.80 25.68
CA ALA A 17 7.16 -8.05 24.26
C ALA A 17 8.19 -7.14 23.59
N GLU A 18 9.45 -7.55 23.62
CA GLU A 18 10.52 -6.98 22.81
C GLU A 18 10.03 -7.10 21.37
N GLN A 19 9.51 -5.98 20.83
CA GLN A 19 9.02 -5.95 19.46
C GLN A 19 10.19 -6.30 18.58
N LEU A 20 10.17 -7.51 18.05
CA LEU A 20 11.14 -7.92 17.04
C LEU A 20 11.13 -6.85 15.93
N PRO A 21 12.31 -6.48 15.41
CA PRO A 21 12.35 -5.53 14.32
C PRO A 21 11.49 -6.06 13.16
N PRO A 22 10.81 -5.19 12.42
CA PRO A 22 9.98 -5.60 11.31
C PRO A 22 10.79 -6.45 10.32
N PRO A 23 10.16 -7.45 9.70
CA PRO A 23 10.83 -8.26 8.69
C PRO A 23 11.28 -7.38 7.54
N LYS A 24 12.45 -7.70 6.95
CA LYS A 24 13.01 -7.00 5.80
C LYS A 24 12.85 -7.84 4.54
N LEU A 25 12.75 -7.16 3.42
CA LEU A 25 12.79 -7.84 2.12
C LEU A 25 14.09 -8.62 1.93
N SER A 26 13.99 -9.85 1.44
CA SER A 26 15.14 -10.67 1.05
C SER A 26 15.80 -10.20 -0.25
N THR A 27 15.00 -9.67 -1.16
CA THR A 27 15.43 -9.09 -2.44
C THR A 27 14.73 -7.75 -2.66
N ALA A 28 15.18 -6.96 -3.65
CA ALA A 28 14.58 -5.67 -3.95
C ALA A 28 13.24 -5.81 -4.66
N LEU A 29 12.31 -4.89 -4.36
CA LEU A 29 11.14 -4.63 -5.21
C LEU A 29 11.58 -3.85 -6.46
N LEU A 30 10.91 -4.11 -7.58
CA LEU A 30 11.06 -3.33 -8.81
C LEU A 30 9.99 -2.24 -8.84
N LEU A 31 10.42 -0.99 -9.02
CA LEU A 31 9.51 0.16 -9.06
C LEU A 31 9.23 0.66 -10.47
N ASP A 32 9.84 0.05 -11.48
CA ASP A 32 9.64 0.45 -12.87
C ASP A 32 8.16 0.32 -13.26
N ARG A 33 7.62 1.39 -13.85
CA ARG A 33 6.24 1.45 -14.36
C ARG A 33 5.16 1.41 -13.26
N GLU A 34 5.54 1.58 -12.00
CA GLU A 34 4.57 1.71 -10.92
C GLU A 34 4.10 3.16 -10.77
N PRO A 35 2.83 3.37 -10.35
CA PRO A 35 2.33 4.71 -10.05
C PRO A 35 3.06 5.32 -8.86
N VAL A 36 3.59 6.51 -9.05
CA VAL A 36 4.36 7.25 -8.03
C VAL A 36 3.67 8.57 -7.70
N MET A 37 3.65 8.93 -6.42
CA MET A 37 3.22 10.22 -5.91
C MET A 37 4.37 10.85 -5.10
N GLY A 38 4.68 12.12 -5.34
CA GLY A 38 5.76 12.84 -4.67
C GLY A 38 7.02 12.96 -5.51
N SER A 39 8.06 13.55 -4.93
CA SER A 39 9.31 13.81 -5.60
C SER A 39 10.12 12.53 -5.80
N PRO A 40 10.75 12.31 -6.97
CA PRO A 40 11.72 11.23 -7.13
C PRO A 40 12.93 11.38 -6.19
N GLU A 41 13.26 12.61 -5.78
CA GLU A 41 14.36 12.96 -4.88
C GLU A 41 14.01 12.81 -3.39
N ALA A 42 12.77 12.41 -3.05
CA ALA A 42 12.37 12.24 -1.65
C ALA A 42 13.27 11.22 -0.95
N PRO A 43 13.78 11.51 0.26
CA PRO A 43 14.73 10.60 0.93
C PRO A 43 14.14 9.25 1.31
N LEU A 44 12.81 9.17 1.50
CA LEU A 44 12.11 7.96 1.92
C LEU A 44 11.11 7.53 0.85
N THR A 45 11.09 6.24 0.54
CA THR A 45 10.05 5.63 -0.31
C THR A 45 9.16 4.71 0.54
N ILE A 46 7.86 4.85 0.35
CA ILE A 46 6.83 3.96 0.88
C ILE A 46 6.16 3.27 -0.30
N VAL A 47 6.25 1.95 -0.36
CA VAL A 47 5.55 1.11 -1.34
C VAL A 47 4.36 0.49 -0.66
N GLU A 48 3.14 0.69 -1.18
CA GLU A 48 1.92 0.04 -0.72
C GLU A 48 1.54 -1.09 -1.67
N PHE A 49 1.43 -2.31 -1.16
CA PHE A 49 0.70 -3.39 -1.81
C PHE A 49 -0.75 -3.33 -1.37
N SER A 50 -1.65 -3.12 -2.32
CA SER A 50 -3.04 -2.75 -2.05
C SER A 50 -4.04 -3.47 -2.95
N ASP A 51 -5.29 -3.51 -2.47
CA ASP A 51 -6.42 -4.12 -3.14
C ASP A 51 -7.64 -3.18 -3.03
N PHE A 52 -8.22 -2.83 -4.17
CA PHE A 52 -9.34 -1.88 -4.23
C PHE A 52 -10.66 -2.38 -3.61
N GLU A 53 -10.80 -3.69 -3.35
CA GLU A 53 -11.95 -4.23 -2.58
C GLU A 53 -11.63 -4.41 -1.10
N CYS A 54 -10.37 -4.29 -0.67
CA CYS A 54 -9.99 -4.48 0.72
C CYS A 54 -10.46 -3.31 1.60
N SER A 55 -11.25 -3.61 2.63
CA SER A 55 -11.76 -2.60 3.58
C SER A 55 -10.66 -1.93 4.39
N TYR A 56 -9.56 -2.62 4.68
CA TYR A 56 -8.40 -2.06 5.37
C TYR A 56 -7.61 -1.11 4.47
N CYS A 57 -7.51 -1.38 3.15
CA CYS A 57 -6.92 -0.45 2.18
C CYS A 57 -7.76 0.84 2.08
N ARG A 58 -9.11 0.71 2.05
CA ARG A 58 -10.00 1.87 2.12
C ARG A 58 -9.81 2.66 3.41
N ARG A 59 -9.62 1.98 4.55
CA ARG A 59 -9.33 2.66 5.83
C ARG A 59 -8.05 3.47 5.75
N PHE A 60 -6.97 2.90 5.22
CA PHE A 60 -5.71 3.63 5.00
C PHE A 60 -5.94 4.84 4.10
N HIS A 61 -6.60 4.66 2.96
CA HIS A 61 -6.92 5.75 2.03
C HIS A 61 -7.67 6.90 2.73
N SER A 62 -8.75 6.58 3.48
CA SER A 62 -9.63 7.60 4.07
C SER A 62 -9.06 8.26 5.33
N GLN A 63 -8.24 7.57 6.13
CA GLN A 63 -7.80 8.06 7.44
C GLN A 63 -6.33 8.46 7.50
N VAL A 64 -5.48 7.93 6.61
CA VAL A 64 -4.02 8.09 6.68
C VAL A 64 -3.45 8.80 5.45
N LEU A 65 -3.86 8.40 4.24
CA LEU A 65 -3.23 8.87 3.00
C LEU A 65 -3.29 10.39 2.82
N SER A 66 -4.40 11.05 3.21
CA SER A 66 -4.52 12.50 3.09
C SER A 66 -3.49 13.23 3.95
N GLN A 67 -3.26 12.74 5.16
CA GLN A 67 -2.28 13.29 6.09
C GLN A 67 -0.85 12.99 5.63
N LEU A 68 -0.60 11.78 5.11
CA LEU A 68 0.67 11.40 4.49
C LEU A 68 0.99 12.33 3.31
N LYS A 69 0.02 12.60 2.45
CA LYS A 69 0.19 13.53 1.31
C LYS A 69 0.54 14.93 1.78
N GLN A 70 -0.21 15.46 2.74
CA GLN A 70 -0.03 16.83 3.20
C GLN A 70 1.29 17.04 3.95
N GLN A 71 1.66 16.10 4.84
CA GLN A 71 2.78 16.32 5.76
C GLN A 71 4.12 15.83 5.21
N TYR A 72 4.13 14.86 4.28
CA TYR A 72 5.37 14.25 3.83
C TYR A 72 5.55 14.23 2.31
N VAL A 73 4.51 13.90 1.54
CA VAL A 73 4.64 13.81 0.08
C VAL A 73 4.77 15.21 -0.53
N SER A 74 3.88 16.15 -0.16
CA SER A 74 3.91 17.53 -0.68
C SER A 74 5.13 18.33 -0.20
N THR A 75 5.77 17.90 0.89
CA THR A 75 6.99 18.51 1.41
C THR A 75 8.27 17.90 0.83
N GLY A 76 8.14 16.90 -0.05
CA GLY A 76 9.27 16.22 -0.68
C GLY A 76 10.03 15.26 0.23
N LEU A 77 9.49 14.91 1.41
CA LEU A 77 10.12 13.99 2.35
C LEU A 77 9.85 12.53 2.04
N VAL A 78 8.72 12.23 1.40
CA VAL A 78 8.28 10.88 1.06
C VAL A 78 7.87 10.78 -0.39
N ARG A 79 8.30 9.72 -1.04
CA ARG A 79 7.76 9.21 -2.30
C ARG A 79 6.85 8.02 -2.00
N PHE A 80 5.61 8.08 -2.47
CA PHE A 80 4.62 7.01 -2.29
C PHE A 80 4.41 6.27 -3.59
N VAL A 81 4.51 4.95 -3.57
CA VAL A 81 4.39 4.06 -4.73
C VAL A 81 3.28 3.05 -4.46
N HIS A 82 2.40 2.83 -5.43
CA HIS A 82 1.35 1.82 -5.33
C HIS A 82 1.70 0.57 -6.16
N LYS A 83 1.45 -0.60 -5.58
CA LYS A 83 1.53 -1.91 -6.24
C LYS A 83 0.22 -2.68 -6.07
N ASP A 84 -0.26 -3.29 -7.15
CA ASP A 84 -1.48 -4.06 -7.13
C ASP A 84 -1.28 -5.41 -6.45
N LEU A 85 -2.13 -5.70 -5.46
CA LEU A 85 -2.24 -7.03 -4.86
C LEU A 85 -3.72 -7.43 -4.73
N PRO A 86 -4.42 -7.63 -5.86
CA PRO A 86 -5.79 -8.12 -5.83
C PRO A 86 -5.85 -9.52 -5.22
N LEU A 87 -6.54 -9.64 -4.09
CA LEU A 87 -6.68 -10.91 -3.37
C LEU A 87 -7.61 -11.86 -4.11
N PRO A 88 -7.38 -13.18 -4.07
CA PRO A 88 -8.11 -14.15 -4.91
C PRO A 88 -9.62 -14.19 -4.69
N PHE A 89 -10.10 -13.79 -3.50
CA PHE A 89 -11.51 -13.77 -3.14
C PHE A 89 -12.21 -12.44 -3.46
N HIS A 90 -11.48 -11.43 -3.94
CA HIS A 90 -11.99 -10.13 -4.36
C HIS A 90 -12.17 -10.10 -5.88
N GLN A 91 -13.42 -10.25 -6.34
CA GLN A 91 -13.71 -10.42 -7.77
C GLN A 91 -13.55 -9.13 -8.59
N GLN A 92 -13.78 -7.96 -7.96
CA GLN A 92 -13.66 -6.66 -8.62
C GLN A 92 -12.26 -6.04 -8.49
N ALA A 93 -11.38 -6.61 -7.66
CA ALA A 93 -10.05 -6.04 -7.41
C ALA A 93 -9.16 -5.98 -8.66
N LYS A 94 -9.10 -7.06 -9.46
CA LYS A 94 -8.33 -7.06 -10.72
C LYS A 94 -8.90 -6.10 -11.77
N PRO A 95 -10.21 -6.05 -12.06
CA PRO A 95 -10.79 -5.02 -12.91
C PRO A 95 -10.53 -3.60 -12.42
N ALA A 96 -10.60 -3.35 -11.10
CA ALA A 96 -10.31 -2.05 -10.51
C ALA A 96 -8.84 -1.65 -10.70
N ALA A 97 -7.90 -2.57 -10.43
CA ALA A 97 -6.47 -2.36 -10.68
C ALA A 97 -6.19 -2.04 -12.16
N ALA A 98 -6.81 -2.78 -13.09
CA ALA A 98 -6.67 -2.51 -14.52
C ALA A 98 -7.21 -1.13 -14.90
N ALA A 99 -8.37 -0.73 -14.38
CA ALA A 99 -8.94 0.59 -14.63
C ALA A 99 -8.07 1.72 -14.08
N ALA A 100 -7.50 1.58 -12.86
CA ALA A 100 -6.58 2.56 -12.30
C ALA A 100 -5.31 2.71 -13.15
N ARG A 101 -4.68 1.60 -13.57
CA ARG A 101 -3.50 1.64 -14.46
C ARG A 101 -3.84 2.30 -15.79
N CYS A 102 -4.99 2.00 -16.37
CA CYS A 102 -5.43 2.60 -17.63
C CYS A 102 -5.83 4.07 -17.51
N ALA A 103 -6.33 4.50 -16.37
CA ALA A 103 -6.48 5.91 -16.04
C ALA A 103 -5.11 6.63 -15.99
N GLY A 104 -4.05 5.93 -15.57
CA GLY A 104 -2.67 6.41 -15.63
C GLY A 104 -2.19 6.76 -17.03
N GLU A 105 -2.64 6.03 -18.08
CA GLU A 105 -2.36 6.38 -19.49
C GLU A 105 -3.05 7.67 -19.95
N GLN A 106 -4.04 8.14 -19.16
CA GLN A 106 -4.68 9.45 -19.33
C GLN A 106 -4.14 10.48 -18.33
N ASN A 107 -3.01 10.20 -17.66
CA ASN A 107 -2.37 11.03 -16.61
C ASN A 107 -3.27 11.28 -15.39
N ARG A 108 -4.22 10.39 -15.10
CA ARG A 108 -5.22 10.54 -14.03
C ARG A 108 -5.27 9.31 -13.10
N TYR A 109 -4.13 8.62 -12.90
CA TYR A 109 -4.05 7.44 -12.04
C TYR A 109 -4.60 7.71 -10.63
N TRP A 110 -4.08 8.74 -9.97
CA TRP A 110 -4.41 9.04 -8.57
C TRP A 110 -5.85 9.53 -8.37
N GLU A 111 -6.45 10.08 -9.41
CA GLU A 111 -7.88 10.42 -9.41
C GLU A 111 -8.74 9.16 -9.43
N MET A 112 -8.42 8.22 -10.31
CA MET A 112 -9.11 6.94 -10.36
C MET A 112 -8.88 6.12 -9.10
N TYR A 113 -7.64 6.08 -8.58
CA TYR A 113 -7.28 5.43 -7.32
C TYR A 113 -8.18 5.93 -6.17
N ALA A 114 -8.31 7.24 -6.00
CA ALA A 114 -9.16 7.82 -4.96
C ALA A 114 -10.62 7.43 -5.14
N ALA A 115 -11.16 7.57 -6.35
CA ALA A 115 -12.56 7.27 -6.64
C ALA A 115 -12.92 5.79 -6.42
N LEU A 116 -11.99 4.87 -6.73
CA LEU A 116 -12.19 3.44 -6.48
C LEU A 116 -12.33 3.12 -4.99
N PHE A 117 -11.55 3.77 -4.13
CA PHE A 117 -11.68 3.60 -2.67
C PHE A 117 -12.88 4.34 -2.11
N ASP A 118 -13.16 5.56 -2.54
CA ASP A 118 -14.30 6.36 -2.09
C ASP A 118 -15.63 5.67 -2.44
N GLN A 119 -15.69 5.04 -3.62
CA GLN A 119 -16.86 4.31 -4.09
C GLN A 119 -16.72 2.77 -3.98
N GLN A 120 -15.85 2.29 -3.10
CA GLN A 120 -15.51 0.86 -2.98
C GLN A 120 -16.75 -0.03 -2.83
N THR A 121 -17.73 0.38 -2.04
CA THR A 121 -18.98 -0.36 -1.84
C THR A 121 -19.81 -0.50 -3.11
N CYS A 122 -19.54 0.33 -4.12
CA CYS A 122 -20.24 0.29 -5.40
C CYS A 122 -19.42 -0.34 -6.55
N LEU A 123 -18.26 -0.93 -6.24
CA LEU A 123 -17.53 -1.74 -7.23
C LEU A 123 -18.38 -2.90 -7.77
N THR A 124 -19.22 -3.50 -6.92
CA THR A 124 -20.17 -4.54 -7.32
C THR A 124 -21.43 -3.99 -8.01
N CYS A 125 -21.78 -2.69 -7.81
CA CYS A 125 -22.98 -2.08 -8.40
C CYS A 125 -22.75 -1.67 -9.87
N LYS A 126 -21.63 -1.01 -10.15
CA LYS A 126 -21.34 -0.38 -11.46
C LYS A 126 -19.97 -0.71 -12.02
N GLY A 127 -19.15 -1.41 -11.23
CA GLY A 127 -17.78 -1.75 -11.61
C GLY A 127 -16.85 -0.54 -11.71
N ALA A 128 -15.56 -0.82 -11.90
CA ALA A 128 -14.57 0.24 -12.08
C ALA A 128 -14.80 1.09 -13.33
N THR A 129 -15.33 0.51 -14.39
CA THR A 129 -15.68 1.23 -15.63
C THR A 129 -16.82 2.22 -15.42
N GLY A 130 -17.83 1.88 -14.61
CA GLY A 130 -18.91 2.80 -14.25
C GLY A 130 -18.40 4.00 -13.46
N ILE A 131 -17.46 3.76 -12.52
CA ILE A 131 -16.79 4.83 -11.75
C ILE A 131 -15.98 5.72 -12.69
N ALA A 132 -15.21 5.13 -13.63
CA ALA A 132 -14.45 5.88 -14.61
C ALA A 132 -15.34 6.75 -15.53
N ASN A 133 -16.51 6.23 -15.94
CA ASN A 133 -17.47 6.98 -16.74
C ASN A 133 -18.02 8.21 -16.01
N GLU A 134 -18.31 8.10 -14.71
CA GLU A 134 -18.74 9.23 -13.88
C GLU A 134 -17.67 10.33 -13.76
N LEU A 135 -16.40 9.94 -13.83
CA LEU A 135 -15.26 10.86 -13.83
C LEU A 135 -14.92 11.42 -15.21
N ASN A 136 -15.72 11.14 -16.25
CA ASN A 136 -15.51 11.57 -17.61
C ASN A 136 -14.12 11.18 -18.18
N PHE A 137 -13.70 9.94 -17.96
CA PHE A 137 -12.56 9.35 -18.67
C PHE A 137 -12.92 9.09 -20.13
N ASP A 138 -11.92 9.09 -21.01
CA ASP A 138 -12.06 8.54 -22.35
C ASP A 138 -12.27 7.02 -22.23
N MET A 139 -13.53 6.60 -22.39
CA MET A 139 -13.93 5.22 -22.15
C MET A 139 -13.40 4.25 -23.20
N ASP A 140 -13.26 4.69 -24.46
CA ASP A 140 -12.71 3.85 -25.53
C ASP A 140 -11.23 3.55 -25.26
N ARG A 141 -10.46 4.55 -24.87
CA ARG A 141 -9.06 4.38 -24.46
C ARG A 141 -8.94 3.52 -23.20
N LEU A 142 -9.80 3.76 -22.21
CA LEU A 142 -9.79 3.00 -20.96
C LEU A 142 -10.05 1.52 -21.21
N GLN A 143 -11.13 1.18 -21.94
CA GLN A 143 -11.53 -0.20 -22.21
C GLN A 143 -10.50 -0.93 -23.08
N SER A 144 -10.00 -0.26 -24.12
CA SER A 144 -8.93 -0.80 -24.97
C SER A 144 -7.68 -1.13 -24.16
N CYS A 145 -7.28 -0.24 -23.23
CA CYS A 145 -6.16 -0.46 -22.34
C CYS A 145 -6.40 -1.62 -21.38
N MET A 146 -7.57 -1.72 -20.75
CA MET A 146 -7.90 -2.78 -19.80
C MET A 146 -7.88 -4.18 -20.45
N GLN A 147 -8.17 -4.28 -21.73
CA GLN A 147 -8.14 -5.52 -22.49
C GLN A 147 -6.73 -5.92 -22.96
N ARG A 148 -5.74 -5.02 -22.86
CA ARG A 148 -4.37 -5.32 -23.29
C ARG A 148 -3.68 -6.29 -22.32
N GLY A 149 -3.06 -7.32 -22.88
CA GLY A 149 -2.27 -8.28 -22.11
C GLY A 149 -1.16 -7.63 -21.29
N ALA A 150 -0.60 -6.50 -21.74
CA ALA A 150 0.42 -5.74 -21.03
C ALA A 150 -0.07 -5.19 -19.67
N THR A 151 -1.32 -4.69 -19.59
CA THR A 151 -1.91 -4.22 -18.33
C THR A 151 -2.08 -5.36 -17.33
N VAL A 152 -2.61 -6.49 -17.80
CA VAL A 152 -2.77 -7.70 -16.99
C VAL A 152 -1.42 -8.24 -16.54
N ALA A 153 -0.41 -8.20 -17.39
CA ALA A 153 0.94 -8.66 -17.07
C ALA A 153 1.58 -7.84 -15.95
N LEU A 154 1.38 -6.51 -15.90
CA LEU A 154 1.87 -5.67 -14.81
C LEU A 154 1.24 -6.03 -13.47
N ILE A 155 -0.07 -6.22 -13.43
CA ILE A 155 -0.78 -6.64 -12.21
C ILE A 155 -0.27 -8.01 -11.74
N ASN A 156 -0.13 -8.97 -12.66
CA ASN A 156 0.37 -10.30 -12.33
C ASN A 156 1.84 -10.28 -11.88
N ALA A 157 2.67 -9.37 -12.40
CA ALA A 157 4.04 -9.18 -11.93
C ALA A 157 4.07 -8.70 -10.47
N ASN A 158 3.20 -7.75 -10.09
CA ASN A 158 3.08 -7.29 -8.70
C ASN A 158 2.62 -8.41 -7.76
N ILE A 159 1.64 -9.23 -8.18
CA ILE A 159 1.18 -10.40 -7.41
C ILE A 159 2.33 -11.40 -7.22
N SER A 160 3.08 -11.67 -8.28
CA SER A 160 4.22 -12.60 -8.24
C SER A 160 5.31 -12.10 -7.32
N GLU A 161 5.62 -10.80 -7.38
CA GLU A 161 6.60 -10.15 -6.50
C GLU A 161 6.15 -10.18 -5.03
N ALA A 162 4.87 -9.87 -4.75
CA ALA A 162 4.31 -9.99 -3.40
C ALA A 162 4.46 -11.43 -2.85
N ASN A 163 4.13 -12.44 -3.66
CA ASN A 163 4.28 -13.84 -3.28
C ASN A 163 5.74 -14.23 -3.00
N LEU A 164 6.69 -13.74 -3.79
CA LEU A 164 8.12 -13.98 -3.58
C LEU A 164 8.60 -13.47 -2.20
N HIS A 165 7.99 -12.40 -1.71
CA HIS A 165 8.28 -11.80 -0.40
C HIS A 165 7.34 -12.26 0.72
N ASN A 166 6.48 -13.27 0.48
CA ASN A 166 5.45 -13.72 1.41
C ASN A 166 4.45 -12.62 1.83
N ILE A 167 4.29 -11.57 1.04
CA ILE A 167 3.27 -10.55 1.23
C ILE A 167 1.94 -11.11 0.75
N ARG A 168 1.00 -11.36 1.68
CA ARG A 168 -0.28 -12.05 1.41
C ARG A 168 -1.50 -11.30 1.94
N ALA A 169 -1.28 -10.18 2.61
CA ALA A 169 -2.32 -9.33 3.18
C ALA A 169 -2.23 -7.91 2.63
N THR A 170 -3.35 -7.20 2.65
CA THR A 170 -3.44 -5.80 2.21
C THR A 170 -4.14 -4.93 3.26
N PRO A 171 -3.70 -3.66 3.44
CA PRO A 171 -2.49 -3.12 2.83
C PRO A 171 -1.24 -3.68 3.50
N THR A 172 -0.16 -3.86 2.73
CA THR A 172 1.18 -4.10 3.26
C THR A 172 2.10 -3.03 2.70
N PHE A 173 2.89 -2.44 3.57
CA PHE A 173 3.83 -1.38 3.20
C PHE A 173 5.26 -1.91 3.24
N VAL A 174 6.07 -1.41 2.32
CA VAL A 174 7.54 -1.56 2.39
C VAL A 174 8.12 -0.17 2.48
N ILE A 175 8.80 0.13 3.60
CA ILE A 175 9.28 1.48 3.92
C ILE A 175 10.80 1.46 4.03
N GLY A 176 11.47 2.31 3.27
CA GLY A 176 12.93 2.38 3.28
C GLY A 176 13.50 3.55 2.49
N PRO A 177 14.84 3.70 2.47
CA PRO A 177 15.52 4.75 1.74
C PRO A 177 15.19 4.74 0.26
N THR A 178 15.03 5.91 -0.33
CA THR A 178 14.90 6.04 -1.79
C THR A 178 16.21 5.66 -2.47
N ARG A 179 16.12 5.00 -3.62
CA ARG A 179 17.25 4.59 -4.45
C ARG A 179 17.00 5.00 -5.89
N ASP A 180 18.09 5.30 -6.61
CA ASP A 180 18.04 5.77 -8.00
C ASP A 180 18.09 4.62 -9.02
N ASP A 181 18.26 3.38 -8.55
CA ASP A 181 18.42 2.19 -9.38
C ASP A 181 17.10 1.50 -9.79
N GLY A 182 15.95 2.16 -9.57
CA GLY A 182 14.61 1.57 -9.83
C GLY A 182 14.23 0.44 -8.89
N LYS A 183 15.02 0.18 -7.85
CA LYS A 183 14.84 -0.88 -6.87
C LYS A 183 14.48 -0.30 -5.50
N HIS A 184 13.78 -1.08 -4.70
CA HIS A 184 13.42 -0.68 -3.35
C HIS A 184 13.66 -1.79 -2.34
N HIS A 185 14.23 -1.43 -1.22
CA HIS A 185 14.41 -2.26 -0.03
C HIS A 185 13.84 -1.53 1.18
N GLY A 186 13.29 -2.27 2.11
CA GLY A 186 12.74 -1.64 3.32
C GLY A 186 12.19 -2.64 4.31
N ASP A 187 11.64 -2.09 5.37
CA ASP A 187 10.95 -2.82 6.41
C ASP A 187 9.51 -3.11 5.95
N ILE A 188 9.06 -4.35 6.17
CA ILE A 188 7.71 -4.80 5.81
C ILE A 188 6.78 -4.52 6.98
N ILE A 189 5.72 -3.76 6.74
CA ILE A 189 4.70 -3.38 7.72
C ILE A 189 3.33 -3.83 7.20
N GLU A 190 2.69 -4.76 7.90
CA GLU A 190 1.37 -5.26 7.51
C GLU A 190 0.24 -4.49 8.19
N GLY A 191 -0.84 -4.25 7.44
CA GLY A 191 -2.10 -3.73 7.94
C GLY A 191 -2.22 -2.20 7.95
N ALA A 192 -3.47 -1.74 8.05
CA ALA A 192 -3.81 -0.32 8.14
C ALA A 192 -3.70 0.14 9.60
N MET A 193 -2.57 0.74 9.95
CA MET A 193 -2.36 1.32 11.28
C MET A 193 -2.93 2.74 11.36
N PRO A 194 -3.26 3.23 12.59
CA PRO A 194 -3.67 4.61 12.82
C PRO A 194 -2.60 5.61 12.39
N TRP A 195 -3.04 6.82 12.02
CA TRP A 195 -2.13 7.87 11.54
C TRP A 195 -0.95 8.16 12.47
N LEU A 196 -1.19 8.28 13.77
CA LEU A 196 -0.12 8.63 14.72
C LEU A 196 0.98 7.57 14.78
N GLU A 197 0.62 6.29 14.68
CA GLU A 197 1.57 5.19 14.64
C GLU A 197 2.33 5.18 13.30
N PHE A 198 1.63 5.35 12.18
CA PHE A 198 2.23 5.44 10.86
C PHE A 198 3.18 6.63 10.74
N LYS A 199 2.78 7.78 11.30
CA LYS A 199 3.62 8.98 11.39
C LYS A 199 4.90 8.73 12.18
N ALA A 200 4.78 8.12 13.37
CA ALA A 200 5.94 7.82 14.22
C ALA A 200 6.96 6.92 13.50
N LEU A 201 6.48 5.94 12.74
CA LEU A 201 7.32 5.07 11.92
C LEU A 201 8.05 5.86 10.82
N ILE A 202 7.35 6.74 10.10
CA ILE A 202 7.96 7.59 9.08
C ILE A 202 9.03 8.50 9.69
N ASP A 203 8.72 9.15 10.81
CA ASP A 203 9.65 10.07 11.49
C ASP A 203 10.92 9.31 11.96
N GLN A 204 10.75 8.10 12.47
CA GLN A 204 11.87 7.24 12.85
C GLN A 204 12.75 6.90 11.65
N GLN A 205 12.16 6.48 10.54
CA GLN A 205 12.90 6.15 9.31
C GLN A 205 13.64 7.38 8.75
N LEU A 206 12.97 8.52 8.67
CA LEU A 206 13.59 9.78 8.20
C LEU A 206 14.74 10.24 9.10
N SER A 207 14.61 10.04 10.41
CA SER A 207 15.67 10.40 11.37
C SER A 207 16.91 9.54 11.19
N ALA A 208 16.73 8.26 10.86
CA ALA A 208 17.83 7.33 10.58
C ALA A 208 18.58 7.62 9.26
N LEU A 209 17.98 8.39 8.35
CA LEU A 209 18.58 8.80 7.07
C LEU A 209 19.38 10.10 7.14
N LYS A 210 19.25 10.88 8.23
CA LYS A 210 20.05 12.10 8.39
C LYS A 210 21.49 11.70 8.69
N PRO A 211 22.49 12.19 7.93
CA PRO A 211 23.88 12.06 8.34
C PRO A 211 24.09 12.80 9.66
N PHE A 212 24.85 12.21 10.59
CA PHE A 212 25.31 12.83 11.82
C PHE A 212 26.25 13.99 11.52
#